data_4720787d4b60daad0fc12d6ae47c487d
#
_entry.id   4720787d4b60daad0fc12d6ae47c487d
#
_cell.length_a   1.000
_cell.length_b   1.000
_cell.length_c   1.000
_cell.angle_alpha   90.00
_cell.angle_beta   90.00
_cell.angle_gamma   90.00
#
_symmetry.space_group_name_H-M   'P 1'
#
loop_
_entity.id
_entity.type
_entity.pdbx_description
1 polymer ?
#
loop_
_entity_poly.entity_id
_entity_poly.type
_entity_poly.pdbx_seq_one_letter_code
_entity_poly.pdbx_strand_id
1 'polypeptide(L)'
;MINKLLISILVSVFLISNSFAAGSGDSGSSKSKTKYDMAVTHIKTAKNFEKKNKPKKARKRYEKAQKLLIQSNKKFPNKAETLNYLGFTTRKLGDFENGEKYYLQGLAINPYHIGINEYLGELYVATNRHNLAVERLEVLKGCDCKEYNDLKAIIAGEKISKY
;
A
#
# COMPACT_ATOMS: atom_id res chain seq x y z
N MET A 1 5.58 -93.00 -13.72
CA MET A 1 4.64 -92.82 -12.61
C MET A 1 4.87 -91.44 -12.07
N ILE A 2 4.02 -90.53 -12.41
CA ILE A 2 4.23 -89.05 -12.24
C ILE A 2 3.30 -88.57 -11.13
N ASN A 3 3.88 -88.13 -10.02
CA ASN A 3 3.11 -87.53 -8.92
C ASN A 3 2.82 -86.10 -9.28
N LYS A 4 1.55 -85.77 -9.37
CA LYS A 4 1.08 -84.37 -9.52
C LYS A 4 1.00 -83.71 -8.17
N LEU A 5 1.87 -82.75 -7.92
CA LEU A 5 1.82 -81.88 -6.77
C LEU A 5 0.91 -80.69 -7.09
N LEU A 6 -0.23 -80.60 -6.46
CA LEU A 6 -1.16 -79.51 -6.54
C LEU A 6 -0.66 -78.36 -5.59
N ILE A 7 -0.17 -77.30 -6.17
CA ILE A 7 0.15 -76.08 -5.44
C ILE A 7 -1.11 -75.22 -5.40
N SER A 8 -1.71 -75.14 -4.22
CA SER A 8 -2.81 -74.21 -3.94
C SER A 8 -2.28 -72.85 -3.68
N ILE A 9 -2.53 -71.91 -4.61
CA ILE A 9 -2.17 -70.52 -4.42
C ILE A 9 -3.34 -69.83 -3.72
N LEU A 10 -3.14 -69.49 -2.44
CA LEU A 10 -4.04 -68.60 -1.66
C LEU A 10 -3.83 -67.17 -2.09
N VAL A 11 -4.76 -66.64 -2.86
CA VAL A 11 -4.77 -65.21 -3.19
C VAL A 11 -5.42 -64.48 -2.07
N SER A 12 -4.62 -63.85 -1.22
CA SER A 12 -5.12 -62.94 -0.18
C SER A 12 -5.47 -61.58 -0.80
N VAL A 13 -6.76 -61.31 -0.97
CA VAL A 13 -7.27 -60.04 -1.41
C VAL A 13 -7.15 -59.06 -0.22
N PHE A 14 -6.19 -58.17 -0.24
CA PHE A 14 -6.07 -57.04 0.68
C PHE A 14 -7.04 -55.94 0.25
N LEU A 15 -8.18 -55.83 0.89
CA LEU A 15 -9.09 -54.70 0.76
C LEU A 15 -8.47 -53.49 1.45
N ILE A 16 -7.83 -52.63 0.68
CA ILE A 16 -7.38 -51.32 1.18
C ILE A 16 -8.60 -50.39 1.23
N SER A 17 -9.16 -50.21 2.41
CA SER A 17 -10.17 -49.23 2.67
C SER A 17 -9.55 -47.85 2.62
N ASN A 18 -9.63 -47.14 1.53
CA ASN A 18 -9.32 -45.73 1.44
C ASN A 18 -10.39 -44.94 2.18
N SER A 19 -10.15 -44.65 3.46
CA SER A 19 -10.92 -43.65 4.20
C SER A 19 -10.56 -42.28 3.65
N PHE A 20 -11.36 -41.75 2.73
CA PHE A 20 -11.38 -40.34 2.40
C PHE A 20 -11.92 -39.59 3.61
N ALA A 21 -11.03 -39.11 4.47
CA ALA A 21 -11.36 -38.06 5.41
C ALA A 21 -11.56 -36.79 4.58
N ALA A 22 -12.83 -36.42 4.36
CA ALA A 22 -13.18 -35.09 3.88
C ALA A 22 -12.83 -34.08 4.96
N GLY A 23 -11.58 -33.71 5.03
CA GLY A 23 -11.09 -32.56 5.75
C GLY A 23 -11.51 -31.32 4.97
N SER A 24 -12.65 -30.74 5.35
CA SER A 24 -13.05 -29.39 4.99
C SER A 24 -12.05 -28.42 5.64
N GLY A 25 -10.86 -28.36 5.08
CA GLY A 25 -9.85 -27.37 5.38
C GLY A 25 -10.18 -26.13 4.60
N ASP A 26 -10.98 -25.24 5.18
CA ASP A 26 -11.00 -23.83 4.82
C ASP A 26 -9.60 -23.27 5.12
N SER A 27 -8.67 -23.50 4.21
CA SER A 27 -7.38 -22.82 4.18
C SER A 27 -7.62 -21.41 3.66
N GLY A 28 -8.22 -20.57 4.49
CA GLY A 28 -8.11 -19.13 4.37
C GLY A 28 -6.62 -18.78 4.33
N SER A 29 -6.05 -18.73 3.13
CA SER A 29 -4.70 -18.27 2.89
C SER A 29 -4.60 -16.84 3.40
N SER A 30 -4.24 -16.69 4.66
CA SER A 30 -3.89 -15.41 5.29
C SER A 30 -2.65 -14.89 4.55
N LYS A 31 -2.89 -14.18 3.44
CA LYS A 31 -1.83 -13.57 2.65
C LYS A 31 -1.00 -12.68 3.58
N SER A 32 0.21 -13.09 3.86
CA SER A 32 1.13 -12.35 4.74
C SER A 32 1.21 -10.90 4.27
N LYS A 33 0.92 -9.96 5.18
CA LYS A 33 0.94 -8.52 4.87
C LYS A 33 2.34 -8.10 4.42
N THR A 34 2.40 -7.46 3.27
CA THR A 34 3.64 -6.88 2.76
C THR A 34 4.11 -5.70 3.64
N LYS A 35 5.38 -5.30 3.50
CA LYS A 35 5.88 -4.07 4.17
C LYS A 35 5.10 -2.83 3.74
N TYR A 36 4.66 -2.78 2.50
CA TYR A 36 3.77 -1.74 1.99
C TYR A 36 2.43 -1.73 2.73
N ASP A 37 1.75 -2.86 2.86
CA ASP A 37 0.46 -2.96 3.55
C ASP A 37 0.58 -2.57 5.04
N MET A 38 1.67 -2.99 5.69
CA MET A 38 1.95 -2.60 7.08
C MET A 38 2.18 -1.08 7.18
N ALA A 39 2.89 -0.49 6.23
CA ALA A 39 3.10 0.96 6.20
C ALA A 39 1.78 1.72 6.02
N VAL A 40 0.93 1.29 5.09
CA VAL A 40 -0.40 1.88 4.88
C VAL A 40 -1.24 1.79 6.16
N THR A 41 -1.17 0.68 6.89
CA THR A 41 -1.84 0.54 8.18
C THR A 41 -1.31 1.56 9.21
N HIS A 42 0.00 1.80 9.26
CA HIS A 42 0.58 2.82 10.13
C HIS A 42 0.14 4.24 9.73
N ILE A 43 0.07 4.55 8.43
CA ILE A 43 -0.41 5.85 7.93
C ILE A 43 -1.87 6.08 8.35
N LYS A 44 -2.75 5.09 8.16
CA LYS A 44 -4.16 5.18 8.61
C LYS A 44 -4.25 5.43 10.11
N THR A 45 -3.44 4.76 10.89
CA THR A 45 -3.38 4.95 12.35
C THR A 45 -2.87 6.35 12.72
N ALA A 46 -1.86 6.86 12.00
CA ALA A 46 -1.33 8.21 12.20
C ALA A 46 -2.40 9.27 11.94
N LYS A 47 -3.09 9.20 10.78
CA LYS A 47 -4.20 10.09 10.44
C LYS A 47 -5.32 10.06 11.50
N ASN A 48 -5.59 8.90 12.10
CA ASN A 48 -6.57 8.81 13.20
C ASN A 48 -6.06 9.49 14.49
N PHE A 49 -4.76 9.41 14.79
CA PHE A 49 -4.19 10.17 15.92
C PHE A 49 -4.20 11.69 15.69
N GLU A 50 -4.02 12.16 14.46
CA GLU A 50 -4.17 13.59 14.12
C GLU A 50 -5.61 14.06 14.37
N LYS A 51 -6.61 13.31 13.87
CA LYS A 51 -8.02 13.61 14.15
C LYS A 51 -8.36 13.70 15.64
N LYS A 52 -7.63 12.96 16.48
CA LYS A 52 -7.77 12.94 17.95
C LYS A 52 -6.85 13.95 18.66
N ASN A 53 -6.24 14.87 17.90
CA ASN A 53 -5.27 15.86 18.41
C ASN A 53 -4.12 15.22 19.24
N LYS A 54 -3.55 14.13 18.72
CA LYS A 54 -2.43 13.40 19.35
C LYS A 54 -1.18 13.41 18.43
N PRO A 55 -0.58 14.58 18.14
CA PRO A 55 0.47 14.75 17.11
C PRO A 55 1.71 13.91 17.39
N LYS A 56 2.16 13.78 18.65
CA LYS A 56 3.31 12.97 19.03
C LYS A 56 3.09 11.48 18.69
N LYS A 57 1.86 10.96 18.85
CA LYS A 57 1.52 9.58 18.51
C LYS A 57 1.44 9.40 16.99
N ALA A 58 0.89 10.39 16.28
CA ALA A 58 0.85 10.40 14.82
C ALA A 58 2.27 10.35 14.22
N ARG A 59 3.17 11.25 14.69
CA ARG A 59 4.57 11.29 14.25
C ARG A 59 5.27 9.92 14.36
N LYS A 60 5.17 9.27 15.52
CA LYS A 60 5.74 7.92 15.72
C LYS A 60 5.21 6.89 14.73
N ARG A 61 3.97 7.01 14.29
CA ARG A 61 3.37 6.12 13.28
C ARG A 61 3.87 6.46 11.88
N TYR A 62 4.02 7.72 11.54
CA TYR A 62 4.63 8.13 10.26
C TYR A 62 6.08 7.66 10.14
N GLU A 63 6.88 7.76 11.20
CA GLU A 63 8.26 7.25 11.23
C GLU A 63 8.31 5.74 10.98
N LYS A 64 7.40 4.96 11.58
CA LYS A 64 7.31 3.51 11.32
C LYS A 64 6.89 3.22 9.88
N ALA A 65 5.91 3.96 9.36
CA ALA A 65 5.46 3.81 7.98
C ALA A 65 6.60 4.10 7.00
N GLN A 66 7.32 5.21 7.17
CA GLN A 66 8.43 5.60 6.31
C GLN A 66 9.51 4.51 6.26
N LYS A 67 9.93 3.96 7.41
CA LYS A 67 10.91 2.87 7.46
C LYS A 67 10.46 1.63 6.65
N LEU A 68 9.20 1.26 6.76
CA LEU A 68 8.63 0.14 6.02
C LEU A 68 8.54 0.43 4.52
N LEU A 69 8.19 1.66 4.13
CA LEU A 69 8.13 2.08 2.74
C LEU A 69 9.52 2.10 2.09
N ILE A 70 10.55 2.58 2.79
CA ILE A 70 11.94 2.53 2.31
C ILE A 70 12.34 1.08 2.03
N GLN A 71 12.02 0.15 2.94
CA GLN A 71 12.31 -1.27 2.75
C GLN A 71 11.49 -1.88 1.60
N SER A 72 10.24 -1.46 1.44
CA SER A 72 9.38 -1.87 0.33
C SER A 72 9.93 -1.38 -1.01
N ASN A 73 10.32 -0.10 -1.08
CA ASN A 73 10.90 0.50 -2.28
C ASN A 73 12.24 -0.13 -2.67
N LYS A 74 13.08 -0.48 -1.67
CA LYS A 74 14.34 -1.21 -1.92
C LYS A 74 14.09 -2.60 -2.53
N LYS A 75 13.05 -3.29 -2.07
CA LYS A 75 12.71 -4.65 -2.56
C LYS A 75 11.98 -4.61 -3.91
N PHE A 76 11.10 -3.64 -4.09
CA PHE A 76 10.25 -3.47 -5.27
C PHE A 76 10.31 -2.00 -5.71
N PRO A 77 11.38 -1.58 -6.42
CA PRO A 77 11.54 -0.20 -6.86
C PRO A 77 10.52 0.18 -7.92
N ASN A 78 10.44 1.47 -8.22
CA ASN A 78 9.63 2.03 -9.31
C ASN A 78 8.13 1.71 -9.19
N LYS A 79 7.58 1.79 -7.96
CA LYS A 79 6.15 1.72 -7.69
C LYS A 79 5.65 3.12 -7.32
N ALA A 80 4.84 3.74 -8.20
CA ALA A 80 4.31 5.09 -7.97
C ALA A 80 3.55 5.18 -6.64
N GLU A 81 2.78 4.16 -6.25
CA GLU A 81 2.06 4.10 -4.98
C GLU A 81 3.01 4.11 -3.77
N THR A 82 4.15 3.41 -3.86
CA THR A 82 5.14 3.41 -2.78
C THR A 82 5.81 4.78 -2.66
N LEU A 83 6.14 5.40 -3.79
CA LEU A 83 6.73 6.74 -3.87
C LEU A 83 5.74 7.80 -3.39
N ASN A 84 4.45 7.66 -3.70
CA ASN A 84 3.39 8.51 -3.16
C ASN A 84 3.39 8.51 -1.62
N TYR A 85 3.40 7.35 -0.99
CA TYR A 85 3.41 7.27 0.47
C TYR A 85 4.77 7.62 1.09
N LEU A 86 5.89 7.44 0.39
CA LEU A 86 7.19 7.97 0.81
C LEU A 86 7.16 9.50 0.83
N GLY A 87 6.69 10.13 -0.25
CA GLY A 87 6.51 11.58 -0.30
C GLY A 87 5.62 12.08 0.82
N PHE A 88 4.46 11.44 1.00
CA PHE A 88 3.51 11.79 2.04
C PHE A 88 4.12 11.68 3.45
N THR A 89 4.73 10.56 3.80
CA THR A 89 5.28 10.35 5.15
C THR A 89 6.48 11.26 5.43
N THR A 90 7.34 11.48 4.43
CA THR A 90 8.51 12.35 4.53
C THR A 90 8.09 13.81 4.78
N ARG A 91 7.11 14.30 4.02
CA ARG A 91 6.51 15.62 4.24
C ARG A 91 5.85 15.74 5.61
N LYS A 92 5.08 14.73 6.05
CA LYS A 92 4.44 14.71 7.39
C LYS A 92 5.45 14.71 8.54
N LEU A 93 6.68 14.34 8.28
CA LEU A 93 7.79 14.41 9.24
C LEU A 93 8.55 15.74 9.18
N GLY A 94 8.18 16.63 8.26
CA GLY A 94 8.71 18.00 8.12
C GLY A 94 9.76 18.16 7.02
N ASP A 95 10.10 17.10 6.29
CA ASP A 95 11.07 17.14 5.20
C ASP A 95 10.35 17.33 3.86
N PHE A 96 10.06 18.59 3.53
CA PHE A 96 9.32 18.95 2.32
C PHE A 96 10.14 18.68 1.05
N GLU A 97 11.45 18.95 1.10
CA GLU A 97 12.34 18.80 -0.06
C GLU A 97 12.42 17.34 -0.51
N ASN A 98 12.74 16.42 0.38
CA ASN A 98 12.78 15.00 0.03
C ASN A 98 11.38 14.42 -0.23
N GLY A 99 10.35 14.96 0.41
CA GLY A 99 8.95 14.64 0.10
C GLY A 99 8.60 14.93 -1.35
N GLU A 100 8.98 16.11 -1.85
CA GLU A 100 8.82 16.52 -3.24
C GLU A 100 9.58 15.60 -4.20
N LYS A 101 10.85 15.29 -3.90
CA LYS A 101 11.65 14.37 -4.73
C LYS A 101 10.97 13.02 -4.93
N TYR A 102 10.39 12.44 -3.89
CA TYR A 102 9.63 11.19 -4.01
C TYR A 102 8.40 11.34 -4.91
N TYR A 103 7.66 12.44 -4.79
CA TYR A 103 6.51 12.69 -5.65
C TYR A 103 6.92 12.83 -7.12
N LEU A 104 7.97 13.59 -7.40
CA LEU A 104 8.47 13.77 -8.77
C LEU A 104 8.95 12.44 -9.37
N GLN A 105 9.65 11.60 -8.59
CA GLN A 105 10.01 10.25 -9.03
C GLN A 105 8.76 9.41 -9.35
N GLY A 106 7.71 9.52 -8.53
CA GLY A 106 6.45 8.83 -8.76
C GLY A 106 5.73 9.31 -10.02
N LEU A 107 5.74 10.62 -10.30
CA LEU A 107 5.16 11.19 -11.53
C LEU A 107 5.99 10.85 -12.79
N ALA A 108 7.28 10.63 -12.67
CA ALA A 108 8.09 10.11 -13.78
C ALA A 108 7.67 8.70 -14.22
N ILE A 109 7.07 7.92 -13.30
CA ILE A 109 6.52 6.57 -13.57
C ILE A 109 5.07 6.65 -14.03
N ASN A 110 4.24 7.43 -13.33
CA ASN A 110 2.83 7.63 -13.64
C ASN A 110 2.48 9.11 -13.52
N PRO A 111 2.54 9.89 -14.62
CA PRO A 111 2.24 11.33 -14.61
C PRO A 111 0.82 11.68 -14.14
N TYR A 112 -0.13 10.76 -14.31
CA TYR A 112 -1.54 10.94 -13.95
C TYR A 112 -1.91 10.30 -12.62
N HIS A 113 -0.95 9.94 -11.78
CA HIS A 113 -1.23 9.35 -10.47
C HIS A 113 -1.99 10.33 -9.58
N ILE A 114 -3.26 10.05 -9.32
CA ILE A 114 -4.20 10.96 -8.64
C ILE A 114 -3.64 11.43 -7.29
N GLY A 115 -3.30 10.50 -6.40
CA GLY A 115 -2.83 10.86 -5.06
C GLY A 115 -1.48 11.60 -5.04
N ILE A 116 -0.60 11.40 -6.03
CA ILE A 116 0.66 12.17 -6.11
C ILE A 116 0.36 13.60 -6.56
N ASN A 117 -0.47 13.80 -7.57
CA ASN A 117 -0.83 15.14 -8.05
C ASN A 117 -1.54 15.93 -6.94
N GLU A 118 -2.45 15.31 -6.17
CA GLU A 118 -3.07 15.94 -4.99
C GLU A 118 -2.00 16.36 -3.97
N TYR A 119 -1.20 15.41 -3.48
CA TYR A 119 -0.28 15.67 -2.36
C TYR A 119 0.89 16.58 -2.73
N LEU A 120 1.36 16.53 -3.98
CA LEU A 120 2.36 17.45 -4.48
C LEU A 120 1.77 18.86 -4.64
N GLY A 121 0.54 18.97 -5.13
CA GLY A 121 -0.19 20.23 -5.19
C GLY A 121 -0.34 20.87 -3.81
N GLU A 122 -0.74 20.09 -2.79
CA GLU A 122 -0.80 20.57 -1.42
C GLU A 122 0.58 21.00 -0.87
N LEU A 123 1.65 20.28 -1.21
CA LEU A 123 3.01 20.64 -0.84
C LEU A 123 3.39 21.99 -1.47
N TYR A 124 3.03 22.23 -2.72
CA TYR A 124 3.28 23.49 -3.39
C TYR A 124 2.53 24.66 -2.75
N VAL A 125 1.28 24.48 -2.36
CA VAL A 125 0.55 25.49 -1.58
C VAL A 125 1.26 25.79 -0.25
N ALA A 126 1.63 24.74 0.50
CA ALA A 126 2.31 24.86 1.78
C ALA A 126 3.69 25.54 1.70
N THR A 127 4.30 25.57 0.51
CA THR A 127 5.59 26.20 0.22
C THR A 127 5.47 27.48 -0.62
N ASN A 128 4.28 28.07 -0.70
CA ASN A 128 3.97 29.31 -1.45
C ASN A 128 4.25 29.23 -2.96
N ARG A 129 4.18 28.05 -3.54
CA ARG A 129 4.37 27.78 -4.98
C ARG A 129 3.03 27.52 -5.68
N HIS A 130 2.09 28.47 -5.56
CA HIS A 130 0.70 28.32 -6.01
C HIS A 130 0.56 27.98 -7.51
N ASN A 131 1.42 28.56 -8.37
CA ASN A 131 1.38 28.25 -9.81
C ASN A 131 1.58 26.75 -10.07
N LEU A 132 2.54 26.13 -9.39
CA LEU A 132 2.78 24.69 -9.51
C LEU A 132 1.64 23.84 -8.93
N ALA A 133 0.96 24.35 -7.90
CA ALA A 133 -0.23 23.68 -7.37
C ALA A 133 -1.38 23.68 -8.39
N VAL A 134 -1.59 24.79 -9.10
CA VAL A 134 -2.59 24.88 -10.18
C VAL A 134 -2.27 23.93 -11.31
N GLU A 135 -1.00 23.78 -11.70
CA GLU A 135 -0.60 22.77 -12.71
C GLU A 135 -0.98 21.34 -12.27
N ARG A 136 -0.82 21.01 -10.99
CA ARG A 136 -1.23 19.69 -10.48
C ARG A 136 -2.74 19.54 -10.48
N LEU A 137 -3.47 20.61 -10.18
CA LEU A 137 -4.94 20.60 -10.24
C LEU A 137 -5.45 20.36 -11.67
N GLU A 138 -4.84 20.99 -12.69
CA GLU A 138 -5.21 20.78 -14.09
C GLU A 138 -5.00 19.32 -14.52
N VAL A 139 -3.97 18.63 -14.03
CA VAL A 139 -3.77 17.19 -14.30
C VAL A 139 -4.94 16.36 -13.74
N LEU A 140 -5.52 16.79 -12.61
CA LEU A 140 -6.66 16.12 -11.97
C LEU A 140 -7.99 16.50 -12.61
N LYS A 141 -8.02 17.47 -13.50
CA LYS A 141 -9.26 17.93 -14.17
C LYS A 141 -9.87 16.79 -14.98
N GLY A 142 -11.11 16.50 -14.70
CA GLY A 142 -11.83 15.41 -15.39
C GLY A 142 -11.79 14.06 -14.65
N CYS A 143 -10.99 13.90 -13.57
CA CYS A 143 -11.27 12.79 -12.66
C CYS A 143 -12.51 13.17 -11.82
N ASP A 144 -13.53 12.37 -11.81
CA ASP A 144 -14.63 12.49 -10.85
C ASP A 144 -14.15 11.97 -9.47
N CYS A 145 -13.15 12.67 -8.90
CA CYS A 145 -12.43 12.22 -7.74
C CYS A 145 -12.39 13.28 -6.61
N LYS A 146 -12.32 12.79 -5.40
CA LYS A 146 -12.26 13.62 -4.19
C LYS A 146 -10.99 14.47 -4.15
N GLU A 147 -9.90 13.96 -4.66
CA GLU A 147 -8.57 14.57 -4.67
C GLU A 147 -8.55 15.88 -5.45
N TYR A 148 -9.27 15.96 -6.57
CA TYR A 148 -9.46 17.20 -7.31
C TYR A 148 -10.17 18.26 -6.46
N ASN A 149 -11.29 17.89 -5.84
CA ASN A 149 -12.06 18.82 -5.01
C ASN A 149 -11.28 19.28 -3.78
N ASP A 150 -10.54 18.35 -3.15
CA ASP A 150 -9.72 18.66 -1.99
C ASP A 150 -8.59 19.64 -2.34
N LEU A 151 -7.85 19.39 -3.43
CA LEU A 151 -6.78 20.29 -3.87
C LEU A 151 -7.32 21.65 -4.31
N LYS A 152 -8.44 21.67 -5.05
CA LYS A 152 -9.10 22.93 -5.44
C LYS A 152 -9.47 23.78 -4.23
N ALA A 153 -10.08 23.20 -3.21
CA ALA A 153 -10.46 23.91 -1.99
C ALA A 153 -9.22 24.41 -1.19
N ILE A 154 -8.11 23.66 -1.22
CA ILE A 154 -6.85 24.07 -0.57
C ILE A 154 -6.21 25.24 -1.32
N ILE A 155 -6.19 25.22 -2.65
CA ILE A 155 -5.67 26.34 -3.48
C ILE A 155 -6.50 27.59 -3.27
N ALA A 156 -7.83 27.46 -3.15
CA ALA A 156 -8.74 28.57 -2.89
C ALA A 156 -8.69 29.12 -1.43
N GLY A 157 -7.95 28.45 -0.53
CA GLY A 157 -7.91 28.81 0.89
C GLY A 157 -9.15 28.44 1.69
N GLU A 158 -10.10 27.71 1.08
CA GLU A 158 -11.33 27.23 1.70
C GLU A 158 -11.10 26.04 2.63
N LYS A 159 -10.00 25.36 2.42
CA LYS A 159 -9.58 24.20 3.21
C LYS A 159 -8.12 24.34 3.61
N ILE A 160 -7.85 24.13 4.89
CA ILE A 160 -6.46 24.12 5.37
C ILE A 160 -5.83 22.76 5.01
N SER A 161 -4.69 22.82 4.34
CA SER A 161 -3.83 21.65 4.18
C SER A 161 -3.43 21.17 5.58
N LYS A 162 -3.64 19.91 5.89
CA LYS A 162 -3.36 19.32 7.21
C LYS A 162 -1.87 19.03 7.40
N TYR A 163 -1.02 20.03 7.16
CA TYR A 163 0.44 19.92 7.27
C TYR A 163 1.01 21.03 8.13
#